data_b591f4838ab55dcb1f4e771a2fbc8763
#
_entry.id   b591f4838ab55dcb1f4e771a2fbc8763
#
_cell.length_a   1.000
_cell.length_b   1.000
_cell.length_c   1.000
_cell.angle_alpha   90.00
_cell.angle_beta   90.00
_cell.angle_gamma   90.00
#
_symmetry.space_group_name_H-M   'P 1'
#
loop_
_entity.id
_entity.type
_entity.pdbx_description
1 polymer ?
#
loop_
_entity_poly.entity_id
_entity_poly.type
_entity_poly.pdbx_seq_one_letter_code
_entity_poly.pdbx_strand_id
1 'polypeptide(L)'
;MATGEPMFLAEEERSRIEAAVRETERRTSAEIVPMVVARSGLYREASYRAGVVLAAVVLALLLTTESLWLPWGWHAGNAVLLLLLTMAAYGVGVWFGTTAKGIRWFVSRERMRHKVRLRAERAFAQHGVGQTRERTGVLLLVSLLERQVSLWPDRALRERVPAQEWEPVVAAIVPLLSAGNLADGLCVGIDHCGRILADRLPPRPGDNPDEL
;
A
#
# COMPACT_ATOMS: atom_id res chain seq x y z
N MET A 1 -14.34 17.09 -0.49
CA MET A 1 -14.23 16.48 0.88
C MET A 1 -14.70 15.03 0.79
N ALA A 2 -13.78 14.07 0.74
CA ALA A 2 -14.10 12.65 0.74
C ALA A 2 -14.29 12.18 2.19
N THR A 3 -15.53 12.03 2.58
CA THR A 3 -15.99 11.49 3.86
C THR A 3 -15.63 10.01 3.98
N GLY A 4 -14.81 9.64 4.96
CA GLY A 4 -14.68 8.26 5.41
C GLY A 4 -13.31 7.60 5.35
N GLU A 5 -12.22 8.33 5.17
CA GLU A 5 -10.89 7.73 5.30
C GLU A 5 -10.45 7.68 6.77
N PRO A 6 -9.92 6.54 7.24
CA PRO A 6 -9.37 6.44 8.57
C PRO A 6 -8.24 7.45 8.73
N MET A 7 -8.25 8.20 9.82
CA MET A 7 -7.33 9.28 10.16
C MET A 7 -5.92 8.70 10.41
N PHE A 8 -5.14 8.49 9.33
CA PHE A 8 -3.75 8.01 9.39
C PHE A 8 -2.74 9.10 9.71
N LEU A 9 -3.18 10.35 9.63
CA LEU A 9 -2.38 11.55 9.79
C LEU A 9 -3.01 12.42 10.87
N ALA A 10 -2.19 12.99 11.73
CA ALA A 10 -2.62 14.04 12.63
C ALA A 10 -2.99 15.31 11.84
N GLU A 11 -3.81 16.17 12.41
CA GLU A 11 -4.27 17.41 11.74
C GLU A 11 -3.07 18.31 11.33
N GLU A 12 -2.05 18.37 12.18
CA GLU A 12 -0.82 19.11 11.89
C GLU A 12 -0.07 18.52 10.68
N GLU A 13 -0.01 17.18 10.57
CA GLU A 13 0.62 16.49 9.45
C GLU A 13 -0.15 16.73 8.16
N ARG A 14 -1.49 16.70 8.23
CA ARG A 14 -2.36 17.01 7.09
C ARG A 14 -2.13 18.44 6.61
N SER A 15 -2.11 19.42 7.51
CA SER A 15 -1.85 20.82 7.19
C SER A 15 -0.48 21.03 6.54
N ARG A 16 0.55 20.30 6.99
CA ARG A 16 1.88 20.32 6.37
C ARG A 16 1.87 19.78 4.94
N ILE A 17 1.16 18.68 4.70
CA ILE A 17 1.03 18.08 3.36
C ILE A 17 0.28 19.03 2.43
N GLU A 18 -0.83 19.60 2.87
CA GLU A 18 -1.59 20.59 2.09
C GLU A 18 -0.78 21.83 1.77
N ALA A 19 0.04 22.31 2.72
CA ALA A 19 0.96 23.41 2.48
C ALA A 19 2.02 23.06 1.44
N ALA A 20 2.56 21.83 1.49
CA ALA A 20 3.53 21.35 0.51
C ALA A 20 2.91 21.21 -0.90
N VAL A 21 1.66 20.76 -1.00
CA VAL A 21 0.92 20.70 -2.28
C VAL A 21 0.76 22.10 -2.85
N ARG A 22 0.16 23.03 -2.08
CA ARG A 22 -0.05 24.42 -2.53
C ARG A 22 1.24 25.11 -2.94
N GLU A 23 2.32 24.92 -2.21
CA GLU A 23 3.62 25.51 -2.55
C GLU A 23 4.18 24.94 -3.86
N THR A 24 3.97 23.65 -4.09
CA THR A 24 4.41 22.99 -5.30
C THR A 24 3.59 23.44 -6.51
N GLU A 25 2.27 23.52 -6.39
CA GLU A 25 1.35 23.96 -7.45
C GLU A 25 1.55 25.44 -7.86
N ARG A 26 2.07 26.26 -6.97
CA ARG A 26 2.51 27.64 -7.36
C ARG A 26 3.68 27.67 -8.33
N ARG A 27 4.47 26.59 -8.39
CA ARG A 27 5.67 26.50 -9.24
C ARG A 27 5.44 25.77 -10.54
N THR A 28 4.27 25.18 -10.73
CA THR A 28 3.93 24.39 -11.92
C THR A 28 2.45 24.56 -12.27
N SER A 29 2.10 24.37 -13.54
CA SER A 29 0.70 24.26 -14.01
C SER A 29 0.12 22.84 -13.84
N ALA A 30 0.81 21.95 -13.14
CA ALA A 30 0.33 20.61 -12.85
C ALA A 30 -0.26 20.54 -11.45
N GLU A 31 -1.24 19.65 -11.26
CA GLU A 31 -1.89 19.40 -9.98
C GLU A 31 -1.42 18.09 -9.38
N ILE A 32 -1.17 18.08 -8.07
CA ILE A 32 -0.69 16.90 -7.34
C ILE A 32 -1.71 16.50 -6.30
N VAL A 33 -2.27 15.30 -6.47
CA VAL A 33 -3.25 14.73 -5.55
C VAL A 33 -2.60 13.63 -4.71
N PRO A 34 -2.17 13.92 -3.48
CA PRO A 34 -1.69 12.90 -2.57
C PRO A 34 -2.87 12.10 -1.99
N MET A 35 -2.77 10.77 -2.03
CA MET A 35 -3.77 9.87 -1.48
C MET A 35 -3.12 8.79 -0.63
N VAL A 36 -3.62 8.60 0.58
CA VAL A 36 -3.17 7.53 1.49
C VAL A 36 -4.28 6.52 1.67
N VAL A 37 -3.97 5.25 1.48
CA VAL A 37 -4.93 4.15 1.72
C VAL A 37 -4.34 3.13 2.69
N ALA A 38 -5.18 2.61 3.59
CA ALA A 38 -4.77 1.56 4.53
C ALA A 38 -4.23 0.32 3.81
N ARG A 39 -4.92 -0.06 2.74
CA ARG A 39 -4.61 -1.22 1.90
C ARG A 39 -5.22 -1.06 0.51
N SER A 40 -4.55 -1.61 -0.48
CA SER A 40 -5.00 -1.55 -1.88
C SER A 40 -5.80 -2.77 -2.32
N GLY A 41 -5.84 -3.84 -1.52
CA GLY A 41 -6.58 -5.05 -1.87
C GLY A 41 -7.00 -5.90 -0.68
N LEU A 42 -7.92 -6.84 -0.95
CA LEU A 42 -8.27 -7.91 -0.03
C LEU A 42 -7.36 -9.11 -0.32
N TYR A 43 -6.72 -9.63 0.73
CA TYR A 43 -5.75 -10.75 0.64
C TYR A 43 -6.25 -11.98 1.39
N ARG A 44 -7.50 -12.39 1.13
CA ARG A 44 -8.14 -13.53 1.83
C ARG A 44 -7.34 -14.82 1.68
N GLU A 45 -6.71 -15.02 0.53
CA GLU A 45 -5.87 -16.18 0.29
C GLU A 45 -4.63 -16.25 1.19
N ALA A 46 -4.14 -15.14 1.73
CA ALA A 46 -3.04 -15.14 2.71
C ALA A 46 -3.45 -15.88 3.99
N SER A 47 -4.67 -15.64 4.48
CA SER A 47 -5.20 -16.27 5.68
C SER A 47 -5.30 -17.78 5.50
N TYR A 48 -5.87 -18.25 4.38
CA TYR A 48 -6.00 -19.69 4.13
C TYR A 48 -4.64 -20.38 3.96
N ARG A 49 -3.72 -19.77 3.22
CA ARG A 49 -2.36 -20.30 3.05
C ARG A 49 -1.63 -20.41 4.37
N ALA A 50 -1.69 -19.36 5.21
CA ALA A 50 -1.08 -19.36 6.52
C ALA A 50 -1.69 -20.47 7.41
N GLY A 51 -3.01 -20.65 7.38
CA GLY A 51 -3.71 -21.71 8.08
C GLY A 51 -3.25 -23.11 7.66
N VAL A 52 -3.24 -23.38 6.36
CA VAL A 52 -2.81 -24.67 5.81
C VAL A 52 -1.35 -24.97 6.15
N VAL A 53 -0.46 -23.99 5.97
CA VAL A 53 0.98 -24.16 6.26
C VAL A 53 1.20 -24.46 7.74
N LEU A 54 0.58 -23.69 8.64
CA LEU A 54 0.75 -23.90 10.08
C LEU A 54 0.16 -25.25 10.52
N ALA A 55 -1.03 -25.62 10.02
CA ALA A 55 -1.63 -26.92 10.30
C ALA A 55 -0.75 -28.08 9.81
N ALA A 56 -0.19 -27.98 8.60
CA ALA A 56 0.70 -29.00 8.07
C ALA A 56 2.00 -29.13 8.88
N VAL A 57 2.59 -28.02 9.30
CA VAL A 57 3.80 -28.01 10.14
C VAL A 57 3.53 -28.65 11.49
N VAL A 58 2.42 -28.27 12.16
CA VAL A 58 2.04 -28.83 13.45
C VAL A 58 1.74 -30.32 13.33
N LEU A 59 0.99 -30.74 12.30
CA LEU A 59 0.71 -32.13 12.05
C LEU A 59 1.99 -32.96 11.82
N ALA A 60 2.89 -32.46 10.97
CA ALA A 60 4.17 -33.12 10.72
C ALA A 60 5.02 -33.24 12.01
N LEU A 61 5.05 -32.19 12.82
CA LEU A 61 5.76 -32.17 14.10
C LEU A 61 5.15 -33.21 15.07
N LEU A 62 3.83 -33.26 15.19
CA LEU A 62 3.14 -34.20 16.06
C LEU A 62 3.38 -35.66 15.63
N LEU A 63 3.37 -35.93 14.32
CA LEU A 63 3.63 -37.28 13.80
C LEU A 63 5.09 -37.72 13.93
N THR A 64 6.06 -36.81 13.76
CA THR A 64 7.49 -37.13 13.91
C THR A 64 7.92 -37.30 15.37
N THR A 65 7.21 -36.67 16.30
CA THR A 65 7.51 -36.70 17.73
C THR A 65 6.56 -37.62 18.49
N GLU A 66 5.78 -38.43 17.81
CA GLU A 66 4.76 -39.30 18.44
C GLU A 66 5.31 -40.20 19.54
N SER A 67 6.51 -40.73 19.38
CA SER A 67 7.19 -41.58 20.38
C SER A 67 7.48 -40.87 21.72
N LEU A 68 7.51 -39.54 21.73
CA LEU A 68 7.78 -38.73 22.92
C LEU A 68 6.52 -38.46 23.74
N TRP A 69 5.37 -38.29 23.07
CA TRP A 69 4.11 -37.93 23.73
C TRP A 69 3.02 -39.03 23.71
N LEU A 70 3.29 -40.15 23.01
CA LEU A 70 2.45 -41.32 22.92
C LEU A 70 3.17 -42.61 23.40
N PRO A 71 3.72 -42.65 24.64
CA PRO A 71 4.48 -43.80 25.12
C PRO A 71 3.61 -45.07 25.26
N TRP A 72 2.30 -44.94 25.28
CA TRP A 72 1.33 -46.02 25.49
C TRP A 72 0.66 -46.54 24.21
N GLY A 73 1.14 -46.10 23.03
CA GLY A 73 0.60 -46.49 21.73
C GLY A 73 -0.64 -45.72 21.26
N TRP A 74 -1.14 -46.06 20.07
CA TRP A 74 -2.27 -45.41 19.44
C TRP A 74 -3.62 -45.83 20.03
N HIS A 75 -4.42 -44.83 20.46
CA HIS A 75 -5.81 -45.00 20.90
C HIS A 75 -6.70 -44.02 20.15
N ALA A 76 -8.00 -44.28 20.05
CA ALA A 76 -8.97 -43.41 19.38
C ALA A 76 -8.94 -41.95 19.93
N GLY A 77 -8.70 -41.79 21.24
CA GLY A 77 -8.53 -40.46 21.85
C GLY A 77 -7.36 -39.66 21.31
N ASN A 78 -6.29 -40.33 20.91
CA ASN A 78 -5.10 -39.64 20.33
C ASN A 78 -5.41 -39.09 18.94
N ALA A 79 -6.21 -39.80 18.13
CA ALA A 79 -6.66 -39.30 16.83
C ALA A 79 -7.53 -38.02 16.99
N VAL A 80 -8.41 -38.00 18.00
CA VAL A 80 -9.20 -36.81 18.31
C VAL A 80 -8.30 -35.65 18.76
N LEU A 81 -7.32 -35.91 19.62
CA LEU A 81 -6.37 -34.87 20.06
C LEU A 81 -5.56 -34.30 18.90
N LEU A 82 -5.03 -35.16 18.01
CA LEU A 82 -4.33 -34.74 16.78
C LEU A 82 -5.21 -33.86 15.92
N LEU A 83 -6.46 -34.24 15.69
CA LEU A 83 -7.41 -33.45 14.91
C LEU A 83 -7.64 -32.09 15.54
N LEU A 84 -7.90 -32.02 16.84
CA LEU A 84 -8.14 -30.76 17.56
C LEU A 84 -6.94 -29.85 17.54
N LEU A 85 -5.72 -30.39 17.77
CA LEU A 85 -4.48 -29.56 17.71
C LEU A 85 -4.22 -29.04 16.29
N THR A 86 -4.43 -29.85 15.27
CA THR A 86 -4.27 -29.43 13.86
C THR A 86 -5.31 -28.38 13.48
N MET A 87 -6.58 -28.54 13.92
CA MET A 87 -7.61 -27.51 13.69
C MET A 87 -7.32 -26.21 14.44
N ALA A 88 -6.85 -26.28 15.68
CA ALA A 88 -6.44 -25.13 16.43
C ALA A 88 -5.27 -24.40 15.73
N ALA A 89 -4.27 -25.15 15.27
CA ALA A 89 -3.15 -24.60 14.50
C ALA A 89 -3.62 -23.92 13.20
N TYR A 90 -4.56 -24.54 12.48
CA TYR A 90 -5.19 -23.93 11.31
C TYR A 90 -5.85 -22.58 11.66
N GLY A 91 -6.65 -22.54 12.72
CA GLY A 91 -7.30 -21.32 13.19
C GLY A 91 -6.30 -20.20 13.54
N VAL A 92 -5.24 -20.55 14.27
CA VAL A 92 -4.15 -19.62 14.59
C VAL A 92 -3.45 -19.10 13.31
N GLY A 93 -3.19 -20.01 12.37
CA GLY A 93 -2.58 -19.63 11.08
C GLY A 93 -3.49 -18.72 10.25
N VAL A 94 -4.80 -18.98 10.20
CA VAL A 94 -5.77 -18.10 9.54
C VAL A 94 -5.76 -16.72 10.20
N TRP A 95 -5.80 -16.66 11.51
CA TRP A 95 -5.73 -15.40 12.26
C TRP A 95 -4.42 -14.63 11.97
N PHE A 96 -3.27 -15.31 12.02
CA PHE A 96 -1.99 -14.71 11.66
C PHE A 96 -1.98 -14.15 10.23
N GLY A 97 -2.55 -14.91 9.27
CA GLY A 97 -2.66 -14.50 7.86
C GLY A 97 -3.56 -13.28 7.62
N THR A 98 -4.38 -12.84 8.60
CA THR A 98 -5.12 -11.57 8.53
C THR A 98 -4.27 -10.37 8.92
N THR A 99 -3.16 -10.60 9.62
CA THR A 99 -2.26 -9.54 10.07
C THR A 99 -1.45 -8.95 8.92
N ALA A 100 -1.02 -7.70 9.05
CA ALA A 100 -0.17 -7.04 8.06
C ALA A 100 1.15 -7.80 7.80
N LYS A 101 1.72 -8.45 8.84
CA LYS A 101 2.93 -9.27 8.71
C LYS A 101 2.63 -10.56 7.93
N GLY A 102 1.54 -11.26 8.28
CA GLY A 102 1.11 -12.48 7.61
C GLY A 102 0.81 -12.24 6.13
N ILE A 103 0.08 -11.18 5.78
CA ILE A 103 -0.20 -10.83 4.39
C ILE A 103 1.11 -10.63 3.61
N ARG A 104 2.07 -9.87 4.14
CA ARG A 104 3.36 -9.63 3.47
C ARG A 104 4.22 -10.88 3.33
N TRP A 105 4.05 -11.88 4.19
CA TRP A 105 4.76 -13.17 4.11
C TRP A 105 4.16 -14.11 3.07
N PHE A 106 2.83 -14.17 3.00
CA PHE A 106 2.11 -15.15 2.16
C PHE A 106 1.65 -14.62 0.80
N VAL A 107 1.78 -13.31 0.56
CA VAL A 107 1.45 -12.69 -0.73
C VAL A 107 2.72 -12.21 -1.44
N SER A 108 2.86 -12.56 -2.71
CA SER A 108 3.99 -12.11 -3.51
C SER A 108 3.99 -10.57 -3.67
N ARG A 109 5.19 -9.99 -3.70
CA ARG A 109 5.37 -8.54 -3.91
C ARG A 109 4.77 -8.08 -5.24
N GLU A 110 4.85 -8.90 -6.27
CA GLU A 110 4.28 -8.61 -7.58
C GLU A 110 2.75 -8.49 -7.52
N ARG A 111 2.09 -9.41 -6.81
CA ARG A 111 0.64 -9.35 -6.62
C ARG A 111 0.22 -8.12 -5.81
N MET A 112 0.99 -7.75 -4.79
CA MET A 112 0.76 -6.50 -4.05
C MET A 112 0.91 -5.28 -4.96
N ARG A 113 1.98 -5.21 -5.79
CA ARG A 113 2.18 -4.14 -6.77
C ARG A 113 1.01 -4.03 -7.75
N HIS A 114 0.55 -5.15 -8.26
CA HIS A 114 -0.60 -5.18 -9.17
C HIS A 114 -1.88 -4.61 -8.50
N LYS A 115 -2.14 -4.98 -7.23
CA LYS A 115 -3.29 -4.44 -6.47
C LYS A 115 -3.16 -2.93 -6.21
N VAL A 116 -1.97 -2.45 -5.85
CA VAL A 116 -1.70 -1.02 -5.66
C VAL A 116 -1.92 -0.26 -6.96
N ARG A 117 -1.42 -0.78 -8.09
CA ARG A 117 -1.63 -0.19 -9.40
C ARG A 117 -3.11 -0.08 -9.78
N LEU A 118 -3.88 -1.16 -9.61
CA LEU A 118 -5.32 -1.16 -9.86
C LEU A 118 -6.07 -0.18 -8.94
N ARG A 119 -5.62 -0.02 -7.70
CA ARG A 119 -6.20 0.95 -6.78
C ARG A 119 -5.90 2.38 -7.22
N ALA A 120 -4.66 2.66 -7.64
CA ALA A 120 -4.26 3.97 -8.16
C ALA A 120 -5.06 4.34 -9.42
N GLU A 121 -5.21 3.41 -10.36
CA GLU A 121 -6.00 3.60 -11.58
C GLU A 121 -7.46 3.94 -11.28
N ARG A 122 -8.08 3.20 -10.36
CA ARG A 122 -9.46 3.48 -9.92
C ARG A 122 -9.57 4.82 -9.21
N ALA A 123 -8.65 5.12 -8.31
CA ALA A 123 -8.63 6.38 -7.57
C ALA A 123 -8.47 7.57 -8.54
N PHE A 124 -7.56 7.46 -9.50
CA PHE A 124 -7.36 8.47 -10.54
C PHE A 124 -8.66 8.79 -11.30
N ALA A 125 -9.40 7.74 -11.69
CA ALA A 125 -10.67 7.91 -12.39
C ALA A 125 -11.79 8.46 -11.46
N GLN A 126 -11.86 7.98 -10.21
CA GLN A 126 -12.91 8.35 -9.26
C GLN A 126 -12.79 9.78 -8.73
N HIS A 127 -11.56 10.25 -8.53
CA HIS A 127 -11.30 11.61 -8.02
C HIS A 127 -11.12 12.65 -9.13
N GLY A 128 -11.34 12.26 -10.38
CA GLY A 128 -11.30 13.20 -11.50
C GLY A 128 -9.92 13.81 -11.77
N VAL A 129 -8.83 13.18 -11.26
CA VAL A 129 -7.45 13.72 -11.41
C VAL A 129 -7.08 13.98 -12.88
N GLY A 130 -7.72 13.27 -13.82
CA GLY A 130 -7.57 13.51 -15.26
C GLY A 130 -8.54 14.56 -15.83
N GLN A 131 -9.32 15.26 -15.01
CA GLN A 131 -10.29 16.26 -15.47
C GLN A 131 -9.76 17.69 -15.42
N THR A 132 -8.48 17.88 -15.09
CA THR A 132 -7.82 19.18 -15.18
C THR A 132 -7.85 19.69 -16.61
N ARG A 133 -7.87 21.02 -16.77
CA ARG A 133 -7.97 21.71 -18.08
C ARG A 133 -6.96 21.20 -19.11
N GLU A 134 -5.73 20.96 -18.67
CA GLU A 134 -4.61 20.54 -19.52
C GLU A 134 -4.25 19.07 -19.40
N ARG A 135 -5.00 18.29 -18.59
CA ARG A 135 -4.72 16.88 -18.28
C ARG A 135 -3.32 16.68 -17.70
N THR A 136 -2.96 17.53 -16.74
CA THR A 136 -1.66 17.57 -16.08
C THR A 136 -1.70 17.10 -14.63
N GLY A 137 -2.76 16.41 -14.22
CA GLY A 137 -2.90 15.86 -12.88
C GLY A 137 -1.94 14.69 -12.61
N VAL A 138 -1.41 14.61 -11.38
CA VAL A 138 -0.61 13.50 -10.88
C VAL A 138 -1.21 12.97 -9.60
N LEU A 139 -1.59 11.70 -9.58
CA LEU A 139 -1.97 11.01 -8.35
C LEU A 139 -0.74 10.38 -7.70
N LEU A 140 -0.45 10.77 -6.45
CA LEU A 140 0.55 10.15 -5.58
C LEU A 140 -0.15 9.25 -4.56
N LEU A 141 -0.32 7.97 -4.87
CA LEU A 141 -0.97 7.01 -4.00
C LEU A 141 0.05 6.30 -3.10
N VAL A 142 -0.18 6.37 -1.80
CA VAL A 142 0.59 5.63 -0.78
C VAL A 142 -0.28 4.54 -0.17
N SER A 143 0.17 3.29 -0.24
CA SER A 143 -0.51 2.14 0.35
C SER A 143 0.26 1.60 1.56
N LEU A 144 -0.33 1.75 2.75
CA LEU A 144 0.35 1.50 4.02
C LEU A 144 0.63 0.02 4.27
N LEU A 145 -0.37 -0.85 4.02
CA LEU A 145 -0.20 -2.30 4.20
C LEU A 145 0.90 -2.85 3.31
N GLU A 146 0.89 -2.49 2.04
CA GLU A 146 1.83 -2.96 1.04
C GLU A 146 3.18 -2.26 1.13
N ARG A 147 3.25 -1.12 1.84
CA ARG A 147 4.41 -0.22 1.90
C ARG A 147 4.90 0.14 0.50
N GLN A 148 3.96 0.55 -0.33
CA GLN A 148 4.21 0.88 -1.73
C GLN A 148 3.66 2.24 -2.07
N VAL A 149 4.36 2.91 -2.96
CA VAL A 149 3.99 4.18 -3.55
C VAL A 149 3.71 3.96 -5.03
N SER A 150 2.65 4.54 -5.54
CA SER A 150 2.32 4.53 -6.96
C SER A 150 2.07 5.95 -7.43
N LEU A 151 2.87 6.39 -8.38
CA LEU A 151 2.66 7.62 -9.12
C LEU A 151 1.85 7.32 -10.37
N TRP A 152 0.77 8.07 -10.56
CA TRP A 152 -0.10 7.92 -11.73
C TRP A 152 -0.30 9.29 -12.41
N PRO A 153 0.63 9.65 -13.33
CA PRO A 153 0.50 10.88 -14.09
C PRO A 153 -0.58 10.74 -15.17
N ASP A 154 -1.28 11.81 -15.48
CA ASP A 154 -2.23 11.87 -16.59
C ASP A 154 -1.51 11.78 -17.95
N ARG A 155 -2.31 11.63 -19.00
CA ARG A 155 -1.84 11.37 -20.37
C ARG A 155 -0.83 12.42 -20.86
N ALA A 156 -1.13 13.70 -20.70
CA ALA A 156 -0.25 14.76 -21.17
C ALA A 156 1.13 14.75 -20.47
N LEU A 157 1.15 14.36 -19.19
CA LEU A 157 2.39 14.18 -18.43
C LEU A 157 3.18 12.95 -18.86
N ARG A 158 2.50 11.83 -19.13
CA ARG A 158 3.17 10.61 -19.61
C ARG A 158 3.85 10.79 -20.96
N GLU A 159 3.35 11.70 -21.79
CA GLU A 159 3.96 12.04 -23.07
C GLU A 159 5.19 12.96 -22.91
N ARG A 160 5.23 13.77 -21.84
CA ARG A 160 6.28 14.78 -21.59
C ARG A 160 7.36 14.35 -20.62
N VAL A 161 7.02 13.47 -19.66
CA VAL A 161 7.92 13.03 -18.60
C VAL A 161 8.10 11.51 -18.71
N PRO A 162 9.30 11.04 -19.05
CA PRO A 162 9.62 9.60 -19.09
C PRO A 162 9.38 8.92 -17.74
N ALA A 163 8.96 7.66 -17.77
CA ALA A 163 8.64 6.90 -16.57
C ALA A 163 9.82 6.80 -15.57
N GLN A 164 11.05 6.79 -16.08
CA GLN A 164 12.28 6.72 -15.29
C GLN A 164 12.50 7.97 -14.42
N GLU A 165 12.00 9.13 -14.83
CA GLU A 165 12.14 10.36 -14.04
C GLU A 165 11.30 10.35 -12.75
N TRP A 166 10.29 9.47 -12.67
CA TRP A 166 9.48 9.26 -11.46
C TRP A 166 10.09 8.27 -10.45
N GLU A 167 11.07 7.48 -10.86
CA GLU A 167 11.70 6.48 -9.97
C GLU A 167 12.37 7.11 -8.74
N PRO A 168 13.11 8.23 -8.85
CA PRO A 168 13.70 8.91 -7.69
C PRO A 168 12.66 9.38 -6.67
N VAL A 169 11.47 9.80 -7.13
CA VAL A 169 10.37 10.21 -6.24
C VAL A 169 9.95 9.03 -5.35
N VAL A 170 9.69 7.88 -5.97
CA VAL A 170 9.31 6.66 -5.25
C VAL A 170 10.43 6.21 -4.31
N ALA A 171 11.68 6.26 -4.78
CA ALA A 171 12.85 5.87 -3.99
C ALA A 171 13.05 6.75 -2.75
N ALA A 172 12.73 8.04 -2.82
CA ALA A 172 12.81 8.96 -1.69
C ALA A 172 11.72 8.72 -0.63
N ILE A 173 10.52 8.34 -1.05
CA ILE A 173 9.37 8.15 -0.15
C ILE A 173 9.45 6.82 0.62
N VAL A 174 9.82 5.72 -0.04
CA VAL A 174 9.74 4.35 0.52
C VAL A 174 10.51 4.17 1.82
N PRO A 175 11.74 4.69 2.01
CA PRO A 175 12.46 4.59 3.28
C PRO A 175 11.72 5.28 4.43
N LEU A 176 11.17 6.48 4.20
CA LEU A 176 10.43 7.25 5.20
C LEU A 176 9.15 6.54 5.62
N LEU A 177 8.41 5.97 4.67
CA LEU A 177 7.25 5.13 4.96
C LEU A 177 7.61 3.89 5.79
N SER A 178 8.76 3.30 5.50
CA SER A 178 9.23 2.11 6.23
C SER A 178 9.62 2.44 7.66
N ALA A 179 10.10 3.67 7.91
CA ALA A 179 10.40 4.22 9.23
C ALA A 179 9.15 4.70 10.00
N GLY A 180 7.99 4.72 9.37
CA GLY A 180 6.74 5.21 9.97
C GLY A 180 6.48 6.72 9.79
N ASN A 181 7.36 7.43 9.09
CA ASN A 181 7.28 8.88 8.87
C ASN A 181 6.49 9.18 7.59
N LEU A 182 5.16 8.97 7.65
CA LEU A 182 4.27 9.10 6.50
C LEU A 182 4.21 10.53 5.97
N ALA A 183 4.04 11.51 6.84
CA ALA A 183 3.90 12.91 6.47
C ALA A 183 5.20 13.44 5.80
N ASP A 184 6.35 13.15 6.39
CA ASP A 184 7.64 13.56 5.81
C ASP A 184 7.88 12.89 4.46
N GLY A 185 7.51 11.61 4.33
CA GLY A 185 7.59 10.90 3.06
C GLY A 185 6.74 11.53 1.97
N LEU A 186 5.51 11.92 2.29
CA LEU A 186 4.63 12.61 1.35
C LEU A 186 5.16 14.00 0.98
N CYS A 187 5.59 14.81 1.95
CA CYS A 187 6.16 16.13 1.67
C CYS A 187 7.39 16.06 0.77
N VAL A 188 8.31 15.11 1.02
CA VAL A 188 9.48 14.87 0.17
C VAL A 188 9.06 14.44 -1.23
N GLY A 189 8.08 13.55 -1.34
CA GLY A 189 7.56 13.09 -2.62
C GLY A 189 6.92 14.20 -3.44
N ILE A 190 6.12 15.06 -2.80
CA ILE A 190 5.46 16.22 -3.42
C ILE A 190 6.52 17.21 -3.94
N ASP A 191 7.53 17.53 -3.14
CA ASP A 191 8.60 18.45 -3.56
C ASP A 191 9.42 17.88 -4.75
N HIS A 192 9.72 16.56 -4.74
CA HIS A 192 10.38 15.92 -5.87
C HIS A 192 9.50 15.93 -7.14
N CYS A 193 8.20 15.65 -7.01
CA CYS A 193 7.26 15.78 -8.12
C CYS A 193 7.27 17.22 -8.65
N GLY A 194 7.21 18.20 -7.76
CA GLY A 194 7.20 19.61 -8.10
C GLY A 194 8.41 20.04 -8.91
N ARG A 195 9.60 19.58 -8.55
CA ARG A 195 10.83 19.88 -9.32
C ARG A 195 10.76 19.35 -10.74
N ILE A 196 10.33 18.09 -10.92
CA ILE A 196 10.18 17.46 -12.23
C ILE A 196 9.14 18.22 -13.07
N LEU A 197 8.03 18.61 -12.43
CA LEU A 197 6.92 19.26 -13.10
C LEU A 197 7.24 20.73 -13.45
N ALA A 198 7.91 21.48 -12.58
CA ALA A 198 8.29 22.87 -12.83
C ALA A 198 9.20 23.03 -14.06
N ASP A 199 10.11 22.08 -14.26
CA ASP A 199 11.01 22.08 -15.43
C ASP A 199 10.27 21.84 -16.75
N ARG A 200 9.15 21.11 -16.72
CA ARG A 200 8.40 20.69 -17.92
C ARG A 200 7.11 21.47 -18.13
N LEU A 201 6.54 21.98 -17.06
CA LEU A 201 5.26 22.67 -17.00
C LEU A 201 5.36 23.90 -16.09
N PRO A 202 6.05 24.97 -16.52
CA PRO A 202 6.15 26.19 -15.74
C PRO A 202 4.76 26.82 -15.54
N PRO A 203 4.54 27.55 -14.43
CA PRO A 203 3.28 28.21 -14.13
C PRO A 203 2.93 29.23 -15.21
N ARG A 204 1.64 29.34 -15.55
CA ARG A 204 1.15 30.28 -16.54
C ARG A 204 0.34 31.40 -15.88
N PRO A 205 0.34 32.62 -16.46
CA PRO A 205 -0.55 33.66 -15.98
C PRO A 205 -2.01 33.27 -16.14
N GLY A 206 -2.75 33.22 -15.02
CA GLY A 206 -4.16 32.83 -14.99
C GLY A 206 -4.46 31.37 -14.70
N ASP A 207 -3.45 30.53 -14.42
CA ASP A 207 -3.66 29.21 -13.86
C ASP A 207 -4.33 29.32 -12.47
N ASN A 208 -5.36 28.52 -12.27
CA ASN A 208 -5.98 28.37 -10.95
C ASN A 208 -5.29 27.21 -10.23
N PRO A 209 -4.61 27.43 -9.09
CA PRO A 209 -3.90 26.37 -8.39
C PRO A 209 -4.81 25.36 -7.65
N ASP A 210 -6.13 25.51 -7.71
CA ASP A 210 -7.11 24.65 -7.02
C ASP A 210 -8.21 24.19 -8.01
N GLU A 211 -7.88 23.43 -9.04
CA GLU A 211 -8.86 22.89 -10.00
C GLU A 211 -9.51 21.57 -9.52
N LEU A 212 -8.95 20.87 -8.51
CA LEU A 212 -9.43 19.58 -8.01
C LEU A 212 -9.91 19.58 -6.56
#